data_ad5e78673913acabb1c865aba531ac42
#
_entry.id   ad5e78673913acabb1c865aba531ac42
#
_cell.length_a   1.000
_cell.length_b   1.000
_cell.length_c   1.000
_cell.angle_alpha   90.00
_cell.angle_beta   90.00
_cell.angle_gamma   90.00
#
_symmetry.space_group_name_H-M   'P 1'
#
loop_
_entity.id
_entity.type
_entity.pdbx_description
1 polymer ?
#
loop_
_entity_poly.entity_id
_entity_poly.type
_entity_poly.pdbx_seq_one_letter_code
_entity_poly.pdbx_strand_id
1 'polypeptide(L)'
;GMMFEGLGRYRLYYREALQDKLGVDVHLFRVGEYKSAAEPYILDAASTDAKEADLYWMSDIWQRYLDQIAKARKIEKAQIVQAINEMPARLVNAKGDLAQWALNEKWLDGLKTSQEMEQFMLDEGVAKDEENFTFQQISFSEYLSHVKKQNLANVNKTDQIAVVVAQG
;
A
#
# COMPACT_ATOMS: atom_id res chain seq x y z
N GLY A 1 -6.00 -4.77 -10.36
CA GLY A 1 -6.62 -3.56 -9.87
C GLY A 1 -5.58 -2.50 -9.56
N MET A 2 -6.01 -1.27 -9.48
CA MET A 2 -5.14 -0.12 -9.23
C MET A 2 -5.71 0.67 -8.06
N MET A 3 -4.85 1.08 -7.13
CA MET A 3 -5.25 1.86 -5.95
C MET A 3 -4.48 3.18 -5.96
N PHE A 4 -5.22 4.31 -5.99
CA PHE A 4 -4.67 5.68 -5.94
C PHE A 4 -5.16 6.45 -4.73
N GLU A 5 -5.51 5.74 -3.67
CA GLU A 5 -6.07 6.34 -2.45
C GLU A 5 -5.04 7.13 -1.63
N GLY A 6 -3.77 7.06 -2.02
CA GLY A 6 -2.68 7.65 -1.26
C GLY A 6 -2.31 6.81 -0.03
N LEU A 7 -1.41 7.34 0.78
CA LEU A 7 -1.04 6.73 2.05
C LEU A 7 -1.84 7.37 3.17
N GLY A 8 -2.50 6.55 3.99
CA GLY A 8 -3.25 6.99 5.16
C GLY A 8 -2.80 6.25 6.41
N ARG A 9 -2.70 6.96 7.53
CA ARG A 9 -2.47 6.36 8.84
C ARG A 9 -3.65 6.69 9.74
N TYR A 10 -4.40 5.66 10.12
CA TYR A 10 -5.58 5.77 10.94
C TYR A 10 -5.29 5.18 12.31
N ARG A 11 -5.66 5.92 13.39
CA ARG A 11 -5.58 5.46 14.76
C ARG A 11 -6.93 5.68 15.43
N LEU A 12 -7.33 4.77 16.30
CA LEU A 12 -8.47 4.95 17.19
C LEU A 12 -8.03 5.82 18.37
N TYR A 13 -8.90 6.74 18.81
CA TYR A 13 -8.70 7.60 19.95
C TYR A 13 -9.76 7.27 20.98
N TYR A 14 -9.36 7.08 22.23
CA TYR A 14 -10.20 6.53 23.30
C TYR A 14 -10.43 7.52 24.43
N ARG A 15 -9.89 8.76 24.38
CA ARG A 15 -10.00 9.75 25.43
C ARG A 15 -11.45 9.99 25.85
N GLU A 16 -12.34 10.27 24.91
CA GLU A 16 -13.77 10.50 25.19
C GLU A 16 -14.40 9.29 25.91
N ALA A 17 -14.11 8.08 25.43
CA ALA A 17 -14.66 6.86 26.04
C ALA A 17 -14.13 6.65 27.45
N LEU A 18 -12.84 6.83 27.68
CA LEU A 18 -12.18 6.59 28.96
C LEU A 18 -12.51 7.70 29.98
N GLN A 19 -12.27 8.96 29.61
CA GLN A 19 -12.37 10.09 30.53
C GLN A 19 -13.81 10.55 30.67
N ASP A 20 -14.50 10.84 29.56
CA ASP A 20 -15.81 11.48 29.60
C ASP A 20 -16.95 10.50 29.90
N LYS A 21 -16.86 9.22 29.44
CA LYS A 21 -17.92 8.23 29.62
C LYS A 21 -17.68 7.28 30.80
N LEU A 22 -16.45 6.83 31.00
CA LEU A 22 -16.10 5.86 32.05
C LEU A 22 -15.51 6.50 33.32
N GLY A 23 -15.16 7.79 33.28
CA GLY A 23 -14.55 8.51 34.42
C GLY A 23 -13.15 7.99 34.79
N VAL A 24 -12.42 7.45 33.83
CA VAL A 24 -11.06 6.95 34.03
C VAL A 24 -10.07 8.06 33.74
N ASP A 25 -9.32 8.52 34.73
CA ASP A 25 -8.26 9.49 34.56
C ASP A 25 -6.98 8.81 34.06
N VAL A 26 -6.49 9.31 32.93
CA VAL A 26 -5.25 8.80 32.32
C VAL A 26 -4.11 9.78 32.60
N HIS A 27 -3.12 9.33 33.37
CA HIS A 27 -1.91 10.11 33.67
C HIS A 27 -0.76 9.61 32.82
N LEU A 28 -0.21 10.50 31.96
CA LEU A 28 0.90 10.19 31.08
C LEU A 28 2.17 10.89 31.51
N PHE A 29 3.24 10.11 31.72
CA PHE A 29 4.58 10.59 31.94
C PHE A 29 5.41 10.32 30.69
N ARG A 30 5.69 11.34 29.89
CA ARG A 30 6.50 11.21 28.68
C ARG A 30 7.62 12.25 28.64
N VAL A 31 8.73 11.88 28.02
CA VAL A 31 9.84 12.78 27.67
C VAL A 31 10.09 12.68 26.18
N GLY A 32 10.08 13.84 25.49
CA GLY A 32 10.25 13.95 24.05
C GLY A 32 8.95 14.24 23.29
N GLU A 33 9.02 15.14 22.32
CA GLU A 33 7.90 15.73 21.58
C GLU A 33 7.23 14.70 20.64
N TYR A 34 8.04 13.90 19.94
CA TYR A 34 7.54 12.93 18.93
C TYR A 34 7.08 11.57 19.51
N LYS A 35 6.99 11.44 20.84
CA LYS A 35 6.50 10.20 21.47
C LYS A 35 4.97 10.17 21.50
N SER A 36 4.36 9.79 20.41
CA SER A 36 2.90 9.83 20.20
C SER A 36 2.15 8.52 20.53
N ALA A 37 2.84 7.48 21.03
CA ALA A 37 2.23 6.16 21.26
C ALA A 37 1.02 6.18 22.22
N ALA A 38 1.06 7.05 23.23
CA ALA A 38 -0.01 7.16 24.23
C ALA A 38 -1.05 8.26 23.94
N GLU A 39 -0.89 9.03 22.86
CA GLU A 39 -1.86 10.06 22.46
C GLU A 39 -3.31 9.54 22.33
N PRO A 40 -3.55 8.30 21.85
CA PRO A 40 -4.90 7.76 21.77
C PRO A 40 -5.69 7.74 23.08
N TYR A 41 -5.02 7.74 24.20
CA TYR A 41 -5.66 7.69 25.54
C TYR A 41 -5.93 9.07 26.15
N ILE A 42 -5.26 10.12 25.64
CA ILE A 42 -5.31 11.47 26.23
C ILE A 42 -5.75 12.57 25.25
N LEU A 43 -5.79 12.29 23.96
CA LEU A 43 -6.20 13.21 22.90
C LEU A 43 -7.35 12.61 22.08
N ASP A 44 -8.06 13.47 21.34
CA ASP A 44 -9.13 13.07 20.42
C ASP A 44 -8.63 12.94 18.95
N ALA A 45 -7.42 13.41 18.70
CA ALA A 45 -6.76 13.34 17.39
C ALA A 45 -5.23 13.37 17.55
N ALA A 46 -4.52 13.05 16.47
CA ALA A 46 -3.07 13.13 16.44
C ALA A 46 -2.57 14.57 16.69
N SER A 47 -1.54 14.72 17.51
CA SER A 47 -0.85 15.99 17.71
C SER A 47 -0.19 16.50 16.42
N THR A 48 0.18 17.78 16.41
CA THR A 48 0.92 18.37 15.29
C THR A 48 2.25 17.64 15.04
N ASP A 49 2.98 17.34 16.10
CA ASP A 49 4.28 16.65 16.05
C ASP A 49 4.13 15.22 15.50
N ALA A 50 3.07 14.50 15.93
CA ALA A 50 2.77 13.18 15.41
C ALA A 50 2.42 13.21 13.92
N LYS A 51 1.66 14.21 13.48
CA LYS A 51 1.32 14.41 12.05
C LYS A 51 2.55 14.77 11.23
N GLU A 52 3.42 15.64 11.74
CA GLU A 52 4.67 16.00 11.08
C GLU A 52 5.58 14.77 10.88
N ALA A 53 5.77 13.98 11.94
CA ALA A 53 6.57 12.75 11.87
C ALA A 53 5.98 11.74 10.86
N ASP A 54 4.66 11.59 10.84
CA ASP A 54 3.99 10.70 9.88
C ASP A 54 4.13 11.22 8.44
N LEU A 55 3.92 12.51 8.20
CA LEU A 55 4.07 13.12 6.89
C LEU A 55 5.49 13.02 6.35
N TYR A 56 6.50 13.12 7.19
CA TYR A 56 7.90 13.04 6.78
C TYR A 56 8.21 11.75 6.02
N TRP A 57 7.91 10.59 6.61
CA TRP A 57 8.21 9.30 5.97
C TRP A 57 7.17 8.90 4.92
N MET A 58 5.87 9.21 5.14
CA MET A 58 4.80 8.88 4.19
C MET A 58 4.97 9.64 2.88
N SER A 59 5.35 10.91 2.93
CA SER A 59 5.58 11.71 1.73
C SER A 59 6.74 11.15 0.89
N ASP A 60 7.85 10.72 1.51
CA ASP A 60 8.97 10.12 0.78
C ASP A 60 8.54 8.82 0.08
N ILE A 61 7.85 7.92 0.79
CA ILE A 61 7.33 6.68 0.21
C ILE A 61 6.38 6.98 -0.95
N TRP A 62 5.46 7.93 -0.77
CA TRP A 62 4.49 8.31 -1.79
C TRP A 62 5.17 8.88 -3.04
N GLN A 63 6.15 9.75 -2.87
CA GLN A 63 6.89 10.31 -3.99
C GLN A 63 7.63 9.24 -4.78
N ARG A 64 8.30 8.29 -4.10
CA ARG A 64 8.99 7.15 -4.74
C ARG A 64 8.02 6.24 -5.49
N TYR A 65 6.84 6.00 -4.92
CA TYR A 65 5.78 5.22 -5.57
C TYR A 65 5.33 5.89 -6.87
N LEU A 66 5.04 7.19 -6.84
CA LEU A 66 4.65 7.95 -8.03
C LEU A 66 5.75 7.98 -9.09
N ASP A 67 7.02 8.13 -8.69
CA ASP A 67 8.16 8.10 -9.61
C ASP A 67 8.28 6.73 -10.32
N GLN A 68 8.07 5.64 -9.60
CA GLN A 68 8.09 4.30 -10.19
C GLN A 68 6.96 4.09 -11.19
N ILE A 69 5.73 4.54 -10.85
CA ILE A 69 4.59 4.47 -11.78
C ILE A 69 4.84 5.34 -13.01
N ALA A 70 5.25 6.57 -12.83
CA ALA A 70 5.55 7.51 -13.92
C ALA A 70 6.56 6.88 -14.91
N LYS A 71 7.64 6.30 -14.38
CA LYS A 71 8.66 5.61 -15.18
C LYS A 71 8.10 4.37 -15.89
N ALA A 72 7.36 3.52 -15.17
CA ALA A 72 6.82 2.28 -15.72
C ALA A 72 5.77 2.53 -16.81
N ARG A 73 4.92 3.54 -16.58
CA ARG A 73 3.83 3.90 -17.50
C ARG A 73 4.25 4.92 -18.58
N LYS A 74 5.47 5.46 -18.51
CA LYS A 74 5.97 6.51 -19.40
C LYS A 74 5.05 7.74 -19.42
N ILE A 75 4.62 8.17 -18.24
CA ILE A 75 3.73 9.31 -17.99
C ILE A 75 4.49 10.30 -17.12
N GLU A 76 4.29 11.59 -17.34
CA GLU A 76 4.85 12.61 -16.45
C GLU A 76 4.22 12.55 -15.05
N LYS A 77 5.05 12.54 -14.01
CA LYS A 77 4.58 12.49 -12.62
C LYS A 77 3.56 13.58 -12.28
N ALA A 78 3.76 14.80 -12.82
CA ALA A 78 2.84 15.90 -12.63
C ALA A 78 1.43 15.59 -13.15
N GLN A 79 1.31 14.87 -14.26
CA GLN A 79 0.02 14.46 -14.82
C GLN A 79 -0.69 13.47 -13.89
N ILE A 80 0.05 12.52 -13.28
CA ILE A 80 -0.52 11.58 -12.31
C ILE A 80 -1.05 12.33 -11.09
N VAL A 81 -0.25 13.23 -10.52
CA VAL A 81 -0.65 14.04 -9.36
C VAL A 81 -1.87 14.89 -9.67
N GLN A 82 -1.89 15.55 -10.82
CA GLN A 82 -3.04 16.34 -11.26
C GLN A 82 -4.29 15.48 -11.41
N ALA A 83 -4.18 14.32 -12.05
CA ALA A 83 -5.31 13.41 -12.23
C ALA A 83 -5.88 12.90 -10.90
N ILE A 84 -5.03 12.64 -9.91
CA ILE A 84 -5.47 12.26 -8.55
C ILE A 84 -6.21 13.42 -7.88
N ASN A 85 -5.66 14.62 -7.93
CA ASN A 85 -6.27 15.81 -7.30
C ASN A 85 -7.61 16.19 -7.96
N GLU A 86 -7.74 16.00 -9.26
CA GLU A 86 -8.94 16.30 -10.04
C GLU A 86 -9.90 15.10 -10.17
N MET A 87 -9.58 13.97 -9.53
CA MET A 87 -10.33 12.70 -9.64
C MET A 87 -11.85 12.88 -9.50
N PRO A 88 -12.39 13.60 -8.51
CA PRO A 88 -13.84 13.76 -8.38
C PRO A 88 -14.49 14.39 -9.64
N ALA A 89 -13.88 15.45 -10.19
CA ALA A 89 -14.38 16.11 -11.39
C ALA A 89 -14.23 15.23 -12.64
N ARG A 90 -13.10 14.53 -12.77
CA ARG A 90 -12.83 13.64 -13.90
C ARG A 90 -13.76 12.42 -13.91
N LEU A 91 -14.11 11.89 -12.74
CA LEU A 91 -15.06 10.78 -12.63
C LEU A 91 -16.49 11.18 -13.01
N VAL A 92 -16.91 12.40 -12.73
CA VAL A 92 -18.21 12.91 -13.23
C VAL A 92 -18.24 12.84 -14.76
N ASN A 93 -17.18 13.30 -15.43
CA ASN A 93 -17.05 13.25 -16.89
C ASN A 93 -17.02 11.80 -17.42
N ALA A 94 -16.45 10.87 -16.67
CA ALA A 94 -16.45 9.43 -16.97
C ALA A 94 -17.74 8.72 -16.52
N LYS A 95 -18.79 9.45 -16.14
CA LYS A 95 -20.08 8.90 -15.65
C LYS A 95 -19.93 7.92 -14.47
N GLY A 96 -18.92 8.11 -13.66
CA GLY A 96 -18.60 7.25 -12.52
C GLY A 96 -17.82 5.98 -12.86
N ASP A 97 -17.47 5.75 -14.12
CA ASP A 97 -16.68 4.58 -14.53
C ASP A 97 -15.19 4.80 -14.24
N LEU A 98 -14.77 4.34 -13.07
CA LEU A 98 -13.37 4.42 -12.60
C LEU A 98 -12.41 3.61 -13.49
N ALA A 99 -12.86 2.46 -14.00
CA ALA A 99 -12.02 1.59 -14.82
C ALA A 99 -11.75 2.23 -16.19
N GLN A 100 -12.78 2.77 -16.83
CA GLN A 100 -12.65 3.49 -18.09
C GLN A 100 -11.82 4.76 -17.93
N TRP A 101 -12.01 5.49 -16.82
CA TRP A 101 -11.17 6.65 -16.52
C TRP A 101 -9.69 6.27 -16.38
N ALA A 102 -9.37 5.23 -15.63
CA ALA A 102 -7.98 4.77 -15.46
C ALA A 102 -7.34 4.30 -16.78
N LEU A 103 -8.14 3.71 -17.68
CA LEU A 103 -7.70 3.35 -19.03
C LEU A 103 -7.39 4.60 -19.86
N ASN A 104 -8.26 5.62 -19.82
CA ASN A 104 -8.07 6.88 -20.54
C ASN A 104 -6.83 7.65 -20.06
N GLU A 105 -6.52 7.59 -18.78
CA GLU A 105 -5.30 8.17 -18.18
C GLU A 105 -4.04 7.32 -18.49
N LYS A 106 -4.16 6.23 -19.21
CA LYS A 106 -3.07 5.28 -19.55
C LYS A 106 -2.45 4.58 -18.32
N TRP A 107 -3.20 4.49 -17.25
CA TRP A 107 -2.77 3.79 -16.04
C TRP A 107 -2.97 2.28 -16.14
N LEU A 108 -3.87 1.85 -17.02
CA LEU A 108 -4.14 0.45 -17.37
C LEU A 108 -3.85 0.21 -18.84
N ASP A 109 -3.53 -1.03 -19.20
CA ASP A 109 -3.28 -1.45 -20.58
C ASP A 109 -4.57 -1.88 -21.28
N GLY A 110 -5.60 -2.27 -20.51
CA GLY A 110 -6.89 -2.72 -21.00
C GLY A 110 -7.82 -3.08 -19.88
N LEU A 111 -9.07 -3.28 -20.22
CA LEU A 111 -10.11 -3.80 -19.35
C LEU A 111 -10.50 -5.18 -19.82
N LYS A 112 -10.50 -6.15 -18.92
CA LYS A 112 -10.85 -7.53 -19.19
C LYS A 112 -11.71 -8.08 -18.08
N THR A 113 -12.69 -8.88 -18.42
CA THR A 113 -13.39 -9.73 -17.48
C THR A 113 -12.49 -10.87 -17.00
N SER A 114 -12.88 -11.59 -15.96
CA SER A 114 -12.12 -12.77 -15.50
C SER A 114 -11.98 -13.81 -16.60
N GLN A 115 -13.02 -14.08 -17.35
CA GLN A 115 -13.00 -15.04 -18.47
C GLN A 115 -12.05 -14.59 -19.60
N GLU A 116 -12.09 -13.30 -19.97
CA GLU A 116 -11.18 -12.75 -20.97
C GLU A 116 -9.73 -12.77 -20.49
N MET A 117 -9.48 -12.62 -19.17
CA MET A 117 -8.15 -12.75 -18.60
C MET A 117 -7.66 -14.20 -18.65
N GLU A 118 -8.52 -15.16 -18.30
CA GLU A 118 -8.18 -16.59 -18.42
C GLU A 118 -7.81 -16.96 -19.86
N GLN A 119 -8.67 -16.58 -20.82
CA GLN A 119 -8.38 -16.82 -22.23
C GLN A 119 -7.08 -16.15 -22.66
N PHE A 120 -6.86 -14.89 -22.27
CA PHE A 120 -5.63 -14.17 -22.55
C PHE A 120 -4.39 -14.90 -22.04
N MET A 121 -4.43 -15.43 -20.81
CA MET A 121 -3.29 -16.17 -20.23
C MET A 121 -3.03 -17.48 -20.97
N LEU A 122 -4.08 -18.18 -21.40
CA LEU A 122 -3.95 -19.39 -22.22
C LEU A 122 -3.38 -19.08 -23.61
N ASP A 123 -3.81 -17.99 -24.23
CA ASP A 123 -3.33 -17.53 -25.54
C ASP A 123 -1.84 -17.12 -25.47
N GLU A 124 -1.37 -16.57 -24.34
CA GLU A 124 0.03 -16.29 -24.06
C GLU A 124 0.87 -17.56 -23.75
N GLY A 125 0.25 -18.74 -23.80
CA GLY A 125 0.93 -20.03 -23.65
C GLY A 125 1.06 -20.52 -22.23
N VAL A 126 0.34 -19.95 -21.27
CA VAL A 126 0.27 -20.50 -19.91
C VAL A 126 -0.51 -21.80 -19.94
N ALA A 127 0.02 -22.85 -19.29
CA ALA A 127 -0.62 -24.16 -19.25
C ALA A 127 -2.00 -24.10 -18.55
N LYS A 128 -2.93 -24.89 -19.02
CA LYS A 128 -4.23 -25.04 -18.40
C LYS A 128 -4.15 -25.82 -17.09
N ASP A 129 -4.93 -25.42 -16.12
CA ASP A 129 -5.19 -26.14 -14.88
C ASP A 129 -6.53 -26.87 -15.03
N GLU A 130 -6.46 -28.18 -15.31
CA GLU A 130 -7.63 -29.00 -15.57
C GLU A 130 -8.48 -29.25 -14.31
N GLU A 131 -7.87 -29.19 -13.11
CA GLU A 131 -8.58 -29.43 -11.85
C GLU A 131 -9.43 -28.23 -11.45
N ASN A 132 -8.89 -27.02 -11.66
CA ASN A 132 -9.54 -25.76 -11.27
C ASN A 132 -10.23 -25.04 -12.44
N PHE A 133 -10.20 -25.63 -13.64
CA PHE A 133 -10.82 -25.06 -14.86
C PHE A 133 -10.33 -23.65 -15.19
N THR A 134 -9.05 -23.36 -14.95
CA THR A 134 -8.40 -22.07 -15.19
C THR A 134 -6.99 -22.27 -15.78
N PHE A 135 -6.11 -21.30 -15.70
CA PHE A 135 -4.70 -21.42 -16.05
C PHE A 135 -3.83 -21.71 -14.83
N GLN A 136 -2.67 -22.32 -15.04
CA GLN A 136 -1.72 -22.58 -13.96
C GLN A 136 -1.22 -21.27 -13.36
N GLN A 137 -1.36 -21.14 -12.06
CA GLN A 137 -0.96 -19.96 -11.30
C GLN A 137 -0.45 -20.33 -9.91
N ILE A 138 0.31 -19.42 -9.32
CA ILE A 138 0.82 -19.55 -7.96
C ILE A 138 0.51 -18.26 -7.20
N SER A 139 0.17 -18.35 -5.92
CA SER A 139 -0.02 -17.16 -5.09
C SER A 139 1.31 -16.43 -4.86
N PHE A 140 1.25 -15.10 -4.67
CA PHE A 140 2.45 -14.31 -4.39
C PHE A 140 3.19 -14.79 -3.14
N SER A 141 2.48 -15.22 -2.10
CA SER A 141 3.08 -15.73 -0.86
C SER A 141 3.85 -17.04 -1.07
N GLU A 142 3.31 -17.93 -1.88
CA GLU A 142 3.98 -19.20 -2.23
C GLU A 142 5.20 -18.94 -3.11
N TYR A 143 5.07 -18.08 -4.12
CA TYR A 143 6.20 -17.68 -4.96
C TYR A 143 7.32 -17.05 -4.12
N LEU A 144 6.99 -16.11 -3.23
CA LEU A 144 7.96 -15.48 -2.34
C LEU A 144 8.65 -16.51 -1.42
N SER A 145 7.91 -17.47 -0.91
CA SER A 145 8.46 -18.57 -0.09
C SER A 145 9.42 -19.43 -0.88
N HIS A 146 9.10 -19.72 -2.15
CA HIS A 146 9.98 -20.47 -3.04
C HIS A 146 11.28 -19.72 -3.32
N VAL A 147 11.20 -18.42 -3.67
CA VAL A 147 12.38 -17.58 -3.91
C VAL A 147 13.27 -17.47 -2.67
N LYS A 148 12.68 -17.27 -1.49
CA LYS A 148 13.45 -17.26 -0.23
C LYS A 148 14.19 -18.55 0.04
N LYS A 149 13.55 -19.70 -0.19
CA LYS A 149 14.21 -21.03 -0.04
C LYS A 149 15.37 -21.20 -1.02
N GLN A 150 15.21 -20.78 -2.27
CA GLN A 150 16.30 -20.85 -3.26
C GLN A 150 17.48 -19.96 -2.86
N ASN A 151 17.24 -18.74 -2.40
CA ASN A 151 18.29 -17.84 -1.96
C ASN A 151 19.04 -18.39 -0.74
N LEU A 152 18.35 -19.01 0.21
CA LEU A 152 18.98 -19.65 1.37
C LEU A 152 19.82 -20.87 0.96
N ALA A 153 19.41 -21.63 -0.05
CA ALA A 153 20.16 -22.77 -0.57
C ALA A 153 21.46 -22.35 -1.31
N ASN A 154 21.46 -21.15 -1.89
CA ASN A 154 22.59 -20.61 -2.65
C ASN A 154 23.57 -19.77 -1.79
N VAL A 155 23.33 -19.63 -0.48
CA VAL A 155 24.29 -18.97 0.41
C VAL A 155 25.50 -19.90 0.59
N ASN A 156 26.63 -19.51 -0.03
CA ASN A 156 27.91 -20.18 0.18
C ASN A 156 28.23 -20.16 1.67
N LYS A 157 28.52 -21.34 2.25
CA LYS A 157 28.75 -21.53 3.69
C LYS A 157 30.14 -21.04 4.17
N THR A 158 30.86 -20.27 3.38
CA THR A 158 32.17 -19.70 3.73
C THR A 158 31.97 -18.25 4.18
N ASP A 159 32.52 -17.93 5.35
CA ASP A 159 32.60 -16.60 5.96
C ASP A 159 31.25 -15.89 6.14
N GLN A 160 30.53 -16.26 7.19
CA GLN A 160 29.25 -15.64 7.55
C GLN A 160 29.45 -14.58 8.63
N ILE A 161 28.91 -13.37 8.39
CA ILE A 161 28.76 -12.35 9.41
C ILE A 161 27.39 -12.52 10.05
N ALA A 162 27.34 -12.82 11.35
CA ALA A 162 26.09 -12.86 12.09
C ALA A 162 25.68 -11.43 12.47
N VAL A 163 24.49 -11.02 12.05
CA VAL A 163 23.86 -9.75 12.48
C VAL A 163 22.77 -10.09 13.50
N VAL A 164 22.97 -9.66 14.74
CA VAL A 164 21.97 -9.76 15.81
C VAL A 164 21.25 -8.43 15.92
N VAL A 165 19.94 -8.44 15.66
CA VAL A 165 19.09 -7.26 15.83
C VAL A 165 18.34 -7.39 17.15
N ALA A 166 18.61 -6.50 18.10
CA ALA A 166 17.80 -6.35 19.31
C ALA A 166 16.73 -5.29 19.06
N GLN A 167 15.47 -5.72 19.06
CA GLN A 167 14.32 -4.80 19.01
C GLN A 167 13.75 -4.65 20.43
N GLY A 168 13.67 -3.40 20.90
CA GLY A 168 13.01 -3.04 22.15
C GLY A 168 11.64 -2.40 21.90
#